data_08c92f60502bddd484eae34bf9db920b
#
_entry.id   08c92f60502bddd484eae34bf9db920b
#
_cell.length_a   1.000
_cell.length_b   1.000
_cell.length_c   1.000
_cell.angle_alpha   90.00
_cell.angle_beta   90.00
_cell.angle_gamma   90.00
#
_symmetry.space_group_name_H-M   'P 1'
#
loop_
_entity.id
_entity.type
_entity.pdbx_description
1 polymer ?
#
loop_
_entity_poly.entity_id
_entity_poly.type
_entity_poly.pdbx_seq_one_letter_code
_entity_poly.pdbx_strand_id
1 'polypeptide(L)'
;MKKLFEKIIEGVLACSGFVTSITIVLIILFLFSEALGLFNSRVIEEGYVLALNKDNKVSELTPAQIKDVFDEEITNWNEVGGQDMPIRLFRLEDITQYYTEEELGAAYEHAGVKITELVERTPGIIAFVPQQFIVRPDSVHLLQDNTISVKDVFAGAE
;
A
#
# COMPACT_ATOMS: atom_id res chain seq x y z
N MET A 1 0.30 -60.60 -27.68
CA MET A 1 -0.72 -59.59 -27.41
C MET A 1 -0.77 -59.14 -25.92
N LYS A 2 -0.73 -60.08 -24.99
CA LYS A 2 -0.76 -59.73 -23.55
C LYS A 2 0.40 -58.81 -23.13
N LYS A 3 1.64 -59.09 -23.60
CA LYS A 3 2.84 -58.28 -23.25
C LYS A 3 2.76 -56.85 -23.78
N LEU A 4 2.19 -56.67 -24.96
CA LEU A 4 2.01 -55.32 -25.53
C LEU A 4 0.98 -54.53 -24.77
N PHE A 5 -0.11 -55.16 -24.37
CA PHE A 5 -1.19 -54.57 -23.59
C PHE A 5 -0.71 -54.19 -22.20
N GLU A 6 0.08 -55.04 -21.55
CA GLU A 6 0.69 -54.76 -20.26
C GLU A 6 1.63 -53.55 -20.33
N LYS A 7 2.45 -53.43 -21.35
CA LYS A 7 3.33 -52.28 -21.57
C LYS A 7 2.58 -50.97 -21.82
N ILE A 8 1.48 -51.04 -22.53
CA ILE A 8 0.60 -49.89 -22.76
C ILE A 8 -0.02 -49.42 -21.44
N ILE A 9 -0.50 -50.35 -20.62
CA ILE A 9 -1.08 -50.06 -19.31
C ILE A 9 -0.02 -49.44 -18.37
N GLU A 10 1.18 -50.03 -18.32
CA GLU A 10 2.29 -49.46 -17.54
C GLU A 10 2.66 -48.05 -17.99
N GLY A 11 2.71 -47.82 -19.30
CA GLY A 11 2.99 -46.51 -19.86
C GLY A 11 1.93 -45.47 -19.49
N VAL A 12 0.67 -45.85 -19.59
CA VAL A 12 -0.47 -45.00 -19.22
C VAL A 12 -0.45 -44.65 -17.72
N LEU A 13 -0.20 -45.66 -16.87
CA LEU A 13 -0.10 -45.44 -15.43
C LEU A 13 1.08 -44.55 -15.03
N ALA A 14 2.26 -44.77 -15.68
CA ALA A 14 3.43 -43.92 -15.45
C ALA A 14 3.20 -42.48 -15.91
N CYS A 15 2.60 -42.27 -17.09
CA CYS A 15 2.24 -40.95 -17.59
C CYS A 15 1.21 -40.26 -16.69
N SER A 16 0.20 -40.99 -16.21
CA SER A 16 -0.81 -40.47 -15.31
C SER A 16 -0.20 -39.99 -13.97
N GLY A 17 0.67 -40.81 -13.37
CA GLY A 17 1.40 -40.47 -12.17
C GLY A 17 2.31 -39.24 -12.35
N PHE A 18 2.98 -39.17 -13.49
CA PHE A 18 3.87 -38.05 -13.84
C PHE A 18 3.07 -36.72 -14.01
N VAL A 19 1.96 -36.78 -14.75
CA VAL A 19 1.06 -35.60 -14.92
C VAL A 19 0.49 -35.14 -13.60
N THR A 20 0.07 -36.08 -12.73
CA THR A 20 -0.44 -35.75 -11.41
C THR A 20 0.63 -35.06 -10.55
N SER A 21 1.85 -35.58 -10.57
CA SER A 21 3.00 -35.00 -9.84
C SER A 21 3.33 -33.58 -10.32
N ILE A 22 3.37 -33.37 -11.65
CA ILE A 22 3.58 -32.04 -12.22
C ILE A 22 2.45 -31.09 -11.80
N THR A 23 1.21 -31.53 -11.85
CA THR A 23 0.05 -30.71 -11.46
C THR A 23 0.16 -30.29 -10.00
N ILE A 24 0.53 -31.19 -9.10
CA ILE A 24 0.74 -30.88 -7.67
C ILE A 24 1.86 -29.84 -7.50
N VAL A 25 2.98 -30.03 -8.17
CA VAL A 25 4.11 -29.07 -8.12
C VAL A 25 3.69 -27.70 -8.63
N LEU A 26 2.95 -27.64 -9.74
CA LEU A 26 2.45 -26.38 -10.29
C LEU A 26 1.48 -25.67 -9.32
N ILE A 27 0.60 -26.42 -8.66
CA ILE A 27 -0.31 -25.87 -7.65
C ILE A 27 0.48 -25.30 -6.47
N ILE A 28 1.48 -26.04 -5.98
CA ILE A 28 2.36 -25.57 -4.89
C ILE A 28 3.10 -24.30 -5.29
N LEU A 29 3.69 -24.26 -6.48
CA LEU A 29 4.39 -23.10 -7.01
C LEU A 29 3.45 -21.90 -7.18
N PHE A 30 2.23 -22.14 -7.67
CA PHE A 30 1.22 -21.11 -7.81
C PHE A 30 0.82 -20.53 -6.44
N LEU A 31 0.49 -21.38 -5.47
CA LEU A 31 0.15 -20.94 -4.12
C LEU A 31 1.31 -20.20 -3.44
N PHE A 32 2.53 -20.64 -3.69
CA PHE A 32 3.73 -20.01 -3.15
C PHE A 32 3.94 -18.62 -3.78
N SER A 33 3.76 -18.50 -5.10
CA SER A 33 3.85 -17.20 -5.79
C SER A 33 2.76 -16.22 -5.35
N GLU A 34 1.55 -16.72 -5.11
CA GLU A 34 0.44 -15.93 -4.55
C GLU A 34 0.78 -15.44 -3.13
N ALA A 35 1.30 -16.34 -2.28
CA ALA A 35 1.74 -15.99 -0.94
C ALA A 35 2.88 -14.96 -0.94
N LEU A 36 3.86 -15.09 -1.83
CA LEU A 36 4.91 -14.08 -2.00
C LEU A 36 4.36 -12.76 -2.51
N GLY A 37 3.33 -12.79 -3.37
CA GLY A 37 2.62 -11.59 -3.80
C GLY A 37 1.97 -10.85 -2.64
N LEU A 38 1.43 -11.57 -1.66
CA LEU A 38 0.87 -10.97 -0.44
C LEU A 38 1.95 -10.31 0.44
N PHE A 39 3.16 -10.89 0.48
CA PHE A 39 4.28 -10.28 1.21
C PHE A 39 4.85 -9.06 0.50
N ASN A 40 4.73 -8.99 -0.82
CA ASN A 40 5.09 -7.84 -1.64
C ASN A 40 3.90 -6.93 -1.93
N SER A 41 2.75 -7.17 -1.27
CA SER A 41 1.61 -6.28 -1.42
C SER A 41 2.01 -4.86 -1.05
N ARG A 42 1.66 -3.93 -1.90
CA ARG A 42 1.92 -2.52 -1.66
C ARG A 42 1.27 -2.13 -0.34
N VAL A 43 2.05 -1.57 0.56
CA VAL A 43 1.54 -1.04 1.83
C VAL A 43 0.59 0.13 1.57
N ILE A 44 0.78 0.80 0.43
CA ILE A 44 -0.09 1.87 -0.05
C ILE A 44 -0.99 1.29 -1.13
N GLU A 45 -2.28 1.30 -0.90
CA GLU A 45 -3.28 0.88 -1.89
C GLU A 45 -3.24 1.80 -3.11
N GLU A 46 -3.54 1.22 -4.29
CA GLU A 46 -3.64 2.00 -5.52
C GLU A 46 -4.67 3.14 -5.38
N GLY A 47 -4.28 4.34 -5.73
CA GLY A 47 -5.11 5.54 -5.56
C GLY A 47 -5.00 6.23 -4.20
N TYR A 48 -4.24 5.67 -3.27
CA TYR A 48 -3.92 6.30 -1.98
C TYR A 48 -2.52 6.91 -1.99
N VAL A 49 -2.31 7.89 -1.14
CA VAL A 49 -1.01 8.56 -0.95
C VAL A 49 -0.70 8.72 0.52
N LEU A 50 0.58 8.82 0.82
CA LEU A 50 1.08 9.28 2.13
C LEU A 50 1.49 10.75 1.99
N ALA A 51 0.76 11.62 2.66
CA ALA A 51 1.01 13.05 2.66
C ALA A 51 1.59 13.49 4.00
N LEU A 52 2.71 14.20 3.94
CA LEU A 52 3.38 14.79 5.09
C LEU A 52 3.32 16.30 5.02
N ASN A 53 3.55 16.94 6.17
CA ASN A 53 3.78 18.38 6.19
C ASN A 53 5.01 18.73 5.34
N LYS A 54 4.95 19.85 4.65
CA LYS A 54 6.02 20.31 3.75
C LYS A 54 7.37 20.51 4.45
N ASP A 55 7.37 20.85 5.73
CA ASP A 55 8.57 21.03 6.53
C ASP A 55 9.21 19.71 6.96
N ASN A 56 8.53 18.59 6.78
CA ASN A 56 9.06 17.27 7.06
C ASN A 56 10.03 16.86 5.93
N LYS A 57 11.28 16.59 6.30
CA LYS A 57 12.35 16.27 5.34
C LYS A 57 12.50 14.79 5.02
N VAL A 58 11.69 13.93 5.64
CA VAL A 58 11.70 12.50 5.31
C VAL A 58 11.17 12.31 3.90
N SER A 59 11.99 11.79 3.00
CA SER A 59 11.66 11.61 1.59
C SER A 59 11.27 10.19 1.22
N GLU A 60 11.68 9.24 2.04
CA GLU A 60 11.43 7.81 1.79
C GLU A 60 11.14 7.08 3.09
N LEU A 61 10.19 6.16 3.03
CA LEU A 61 9.94 5.17 4.06
C LEU A 61 9.86 3.79 3.41
N THR A 62 10.49 2.81 4.04
CA THR A 62 10.32 1.41 3.59
C THR A 62 8.93 0.92 3.95
N PRO A 63 8.40 -0.09 3.25
CA PRO A 63 7.11 -0.69 3.61
C PRO A 63 7.03 -1.16 5.07
N ALA A 64 8.14 -1.68 5.62
CA ALA A 64 8.23 -2.07 7.03
C ALA A 64 8.10 -0.86 7.96
N GLN A 65 8.78 0.24 7.64
CA GLN A 65 8.69 1.50 8.40
C GLN A 65 7.29 2.10 8.36
N ILE A 66 6.63 2.09 7.20
CA ILE A 66 5.25 2.56 7.06
C ILE A 66 4.32 1.75 7.97
N LYS A 67 4.46 0.43 7.95
CA LYS A 67 3.68 -0.46 8.82
C LYS A 67 3.93 -0.13 10.30
N ASP A 68 5.18 -0.03 10.71
CA ASP A 68 5.57 0.25 12.10
C ASP A 68 5.07 1.63 12.56
N VAL A 69 5.03 2.61 11.68
CA VAL A 69 4.45 3.94 11.96
C VAL A 69 2.95 3.81 12.22
N PHE A 70 2.21 3.11 11.37
CA PHE A 70 0.75 2.95 11.53
C PHE A 70 0.37 1.98 12.65
N ASP A 71 1.26 1.07 13.04
CA ASP A 71 1.10 0.21 14.22
C ASP A 71 1.53 0.90 15.53
N GLU A 72 1.96 2.18 15.46
CA GLU A 72 2.43 2.99 16.58
C GLU A 72 3.69 2.43 17.27
N GLU A 73 4.47 1.60 16.58
CA GLU A 73 5.78 1.13 17.04
C GLU A 73 6.88 2.18 16.83
N ILE A 74 6.77 2.95 15.74
CA ILE A 74 7.57 4.16 15.49
C ILE A 74 6.69 5.37 15.79
N THR A 75 7.07 6.16 16.75
CA THR A 75 6.28 7.29 17.27
C THR A 75 6.92 8.66 17.09
N ASN A 76 8.16 8.69 16.63
CA ASN A 76 8.90 9.91 16.39
C ASN A 76 9.63 9.87 15.05
N TRP A 77 9.63 10.97 14.33
CA TRP A 77 10.26 11.08 13.01
C TRP A 77 11.77 10.85 13.05
N ASN A 78 12.44 11.12 14.18
CA ASN A 78 13.87 10.87 14.31
C ASN A 78 14.25 9.38 14.21
N GLU A 79 13.32 8.48 14.48
CA GLU A 79 13.51 7.03 14.35
C GLU A 79 13.65 6.58 12.89
N VAL A 80 13.20 7.39 11.96
CA VAL A 80 13.26 7.14 10.51
C VAL A 80 14.11 8.17 9.75
N GLY A 81 15.01 8.84 10.47
CA GLY A 81 15.95 9.79 9.88
C GLY A 81 15.42 11.21 9.71
N GLY A 82 14.28 11.52 10.29
CA GLY A 82 13.69 12.86 10.30
C GLY A 82 14.09 13.69 11.50
N GLN A 83 13.37 14.77 11.70
CA GLN A 83 13.54 15.67 12.83
C GLN A 83 13.00 15.05 14.13
N ASP A 84 13.46 15.52 15.28
CA ASP A 84 12.89 15.15 16.58
C ASP A 84 11.50 15.78 16.73
N MET A 85 10.48 15.04 16.32
CA MET A 85 9.11 15.50 16.23
C MET A 85 8.16 14.30 16.33
N PRO A 86 7.14 14.35 17.22
CA PRO A 86 6.16 13.26 17.33
C PRO A 86 5.41 13.04 16.02
N ILE A 87 5.17 11.78 15.70
CA ILE A 87 4.35 11.41 14.54
C ILE A 87 2.88 11.50 14.92
N ARG A 88 2.10 12.20 14.11
CA ARG A 88 0.63 12.24 14.22
C ARG A 88 0.02 11.49 13.04
N LEU A 89 -0.69 10.41 13.36
CA LEU A 89 -1.35 9.60 12.35
C LEU A 89 -2.70 10.21 11.97
N PHE A 90 -2.97 10.25 10.68
CA PHE A 90 -4.27 10.62 10.15
C PHE A 90 -4.70 9.57 9.10
N ARG A 91 -5.87 8.99 9.31
CA ARG A 91 -6.57 8.15 8.34
C ARG A 91 -7.87 8.83 7.95
N LEU A 92 -8.36 8.55 6.75
CA LEU A 92 -9.64 9.14 6.30
C LEU A 92 -10.79 8.87 7.28
N GLU A 93 -10.78 7.73 7.94
CA GLU A 93 -11.76 7.33 8.97
C GLU A 93 -11.78 8.28 10.18
N ASP A 94 -10.66 8.94 10.45
CA ASP A 94 -10.50 9.83 11.61
C ASP A 94 -10.98 11.26 11.34
N ILE A 95 -11.44 11.56 10.13
CA ILE A 95 -11.79 12.92 9.72
C ILE A 95 -12.88 13.55 10.62
N THR A 96 -13.81 12.74 11.11
CA THR A 96 -14.90 13.20 12.00
C THR A 96 -14.42 13.55 13.41
N GLN A 97 -13.20 13.18 13.78
CA GLN A 97 -12.56 13.59 15.03
C GLN A 97 -11.98 15.01 14.95
N TYR A 98 -11.73 15.49 13.75
CA TYR A 98 -11.11 16.79 13.48
C TYR A 98 -12.10 17.85 12.99
N TYR A 99 -13.14 17.43 12.28
CA TYR A 99 -14.10 18.32 11.63
C TYR A 99 -15.54 17.86 11.83
N THR A 100 -16.45 18.83 11.94
CA THR A 100 -17.89 18.57 12.01
C THR A 100 -18.47 18.28 10.62
N GLU A 101 -19.66 17.70 10.58
CA GLU A 101 -20.39 17.49 9.32
C GLU A 101 -20.66 18.79 8.56
N GLU A 102 -20.89 19.89 9.29
CA GLU A 102 -21.09 21.22 8.70
C GLU A 102 -19.82 21.71 7.98
N GLU A 103 -18.64 21.46 8.56
CA GLU A 103 -17.37 21.85 7.97
C GLU A 103 -17.00 20.98 6.77
N LEU A 104 -17.38 19.71 6.78
CA LEU A 104 -17.11 18.77 5.70
C LEU A 104 -18.11 18.88 4.54
N GLY A 105 -19.32 19.36 4.81
CA GLY A 105 -20.43 19.37 3.88
C GLY A 105 -21.25 18.07 3.93
N ALA A 106 -22.50 18.12 3.51
CA ALA A 106 -23.44 16.99 3.61
C ALA A 106 -23.01 15.74 2.83
N ALA A 107 -22.23 15.92 1.77
CA ALA A 107 -21.66 14.84 0.96
C ALA A 107 -20.12 14.79 1.04
N TYR A 108 -19.54 15.32 2.10
CA TYR A 108 -18.10 15.44 2.31
C TYR A 108 -17.37 16.19 1.19
N GLU A 109 -18.05 17.09 0.50
CA GLU A 109 -17.52 17.87 -0.62
C GLU A 109 -16.33 18.77 -0.24
N HIS A 110 -16.21 19.15 1.01
CA HIS A 110 -15.11 19.98 1.52
C HIS A 110 -13.98 19.15 2.16
N ALA A 111 -14.11 17.84 2.22
CA ALA A 111 -13.15 16.97 2.88
C ALA A 111 -11.73 17.11 2.33
N GLY A 112 -11.58 17.17 1.01
CA GLY A 112 -10.26 17.34 0.37
C GLY A 112 -9.55 18.62 0.77
N VAL A 113 -10.26 19.73 0.79
CA VAL A 113 -9.72 21.03 1.25
C VAL A 113 -9.31 20.97 2.71
N LYS A 114 -10.18 20.42 3.57
CA LYS A 114 -9.93 20.30 5.01
C LYS A 114 -8.74 19.37 5.34
N ILE A 115 -8.64 18.23 4.68
CA ILE A 115 -7.51 17.30 4.84
C ILE A 115 -6.21 17.97 4.41
N THR A 116 -6.21 18.64 3.26
CA THR A 116 -5.02 19.34 2.75
C THR A 116 -4.58 20.43 3.74
N GLU A 117 -5.52 21.23 4.25
CA GLU A 117 -5.24 22.27 5.27
C GLU A 117 -4.68 21.64 6.56
N LEU A 118 -5.21 20.49 6.99
CA LEU A 118 -4.74 19.80 8.18
C LEU A 118 -3.27 19.36 8.03
N VAL A 119 -2.93 18.80 6.87
CA VAL A 119 -1.54 18.40 6.57
C VAL A 119 -0.62 19.62 6.52
N GLU A 120 -1.05 20.71 5.91
CA GLU A 120 -0.29 21.95 5.82
C GLU A 120 0.01 22.56 7.20
N ARG A 121 -0.91 22.44 8.16
CA ARG A 121 -0.80 23.04 9.49
C ARG A 121 -0.15 22.18 10.55
N THR A 122 -0.03 20.89 10.32
CA THR A 122 0.43 19.93 11.34
C THR A 122 1.82 19.38 10.98
N PRO A 123 2.89 19.86 11.63
CA PRO A 123 4.26 19.52 11.24
C PRO A 123 4.60 18.02 11.27
N GLY A 124 4.10 17.29 12.24
CA GLY A 124 4.41 15.86 12.43
C GLY A 124 3.41 14.90 11.79
N ILE A 125 2.48 15.38 10.99
CA ILE A 125 1.40 14.55 10.42
C ILE A 125 1.90 13.61 9.32
N ILE A 126 1.39 12.40 9.34
CA ILE A 126 1.38 11.48 8.21
C ILE A 126 -0.08 11.11 7.91
N ALA A 127 -0.55 11.46 6.72
CA ALA A 127 -1.92 11.24 6.29
C ALA A 127 -1.96 10.15 5.22
N PHE A 128 -2.70 9.10 5.48
CA PHE A 128 -2.98 8.04 4.51
C PHE A 128 -4.39 8.23 3.96
N VAL A 129 -4.50 8.81 2.77
CA VAL A 129 -5.75 9.22 2.16
C VAL A 129 -5.77 8.94 0.66
N PRO A 130 -6.96 8.79 0.03
CA PRO A 130 -7.05 8.80 -1.42
C PRO A 130 -6.45 10.08 -2.01
N GLN A 131 -5.72 9.96 -3.10
CA GLN A 131 -5.01 11.10 -3.70
C GLN A 131 -5.93 12.27 -4.08
N GLN A 132 -7.19 11.99 -4.39
CA GLN A 132 -8.19 13.02 -4.72
C GLN A 132 -8.49 13.98 -3.58
N PHE A 133 -8.18 13.60 -2.32
CA PHE A 133 -8.33 14.45 -1.16
C PHE A 133 -7.17 15.42 -0.95
N ILE A 134 -6.09 15.28 -1.70
CA ILE A 134 -4.98 16.24 -1.72
C ILE A 134 -5.21 17.22 -2.87
N VAL A 135 -5.91 18.30 -2.59
CA VAL A 135 -6.31 19.29 -3.61
C VAL A 135 -5.18 20.24 -4.00
N ARG A 136 -4.14 20.35 -3.16
CA ARG A 136 -2.94 21.15 -3.42
C ARG A 136 -1.68 20.31 -3.18
N PRO A 137 -1.30 19.46 -4.13
CA PRO A 137 -0.15 18.56 -3.95
C PRO A 137 1.18 19.30 -3.76
N ASP A 138 1.30 20.52 -4.27
CA ASP A 138 2.52 21.34 -4.13
C ASP A 138 2.70 21.93 -2.72
N SER A 139 1.64 22.01 -1.94
CA SER A 139 1.67 22.56 -0.57
C SER A 139 1.98 21.53 0.51
N VAL A 140 2.03 20.26 0.14
CA VAL A 140 2.33 19.14 1.03
C VAL A 140 3.50 18.34 0.49
N HIS A 141 4.11 17.52 1.36
CA HIS A 141 5.19 16.61 0.97
C HIS A 141 4.62 15.21 0.79
N LEU A 142 4.58 14.74 -0.47
CA LEU A 142 4.09 13.40 -0.78
C LEU A 142 5.26 12.42 -0.78
N LEU A 143 5.14 11.32 -0.02
CA LEU A 143 6.12 10.26 -0.03
C LEU A 143 6.03 9.46 -1.32
N GLN A 144 7.19 9.22 -1.92
CA GLN A 144 7.32 8.31 -3.04
C GLN A 144 7.37 6.87 -2.55
N ASP A 145 6.52 6.03 -3.09
CA ASP A 145 6.76 4.60 -3.05
C ASP A 145 7.93 4.30 -4.00
N ASN A 146 8.88 3.47 -3.57
CA ASN A 146 10.06 3.09 -4.37
C ASN A 146 9.70 2.45 -5.73
N THR A 147 8.45 2.15 -5.98
CA THR A 147 7.97 1.51 -7.21
C THR A 147 7.18 2.44 -8.12
N ILE A 148 6.64 3.54 -7.62
CA ILE A 148 5.84 4.49 -8.40
C ILE A 148 6.20 5.91 -7.96
N SER A 149 6.69 6.70 -8.90
CA SER A 149 6.87 8.13 -8.65
C SER A 149 5.51 8.77 -8.40
N VAL A 150 5.41 9.56 -7.33
CA VAL A 150 4.18 10.31 -7.04
C VAL A 150 3.79 11.22 -8.20
N LYS A 151 4.77 11.70 -8.97
CA LYS A 151 4.53 12.47 -10.19
C LYS A 151 3.80 11.65 -11.25
N ASP A 152 4.07 10.36 -11.34
CA ASP A 152 3.40 9.47 -12.31
C ASP A 152 1.95 9.22 -11.90
N VAL A 153 1.66 9.20 -10.58
CA VAL A 153 0.30 9.06 -10.07
C VAL A 153 -0.54 10.29 -10.37
N PHE A 154 0.04 11.50 -10.27
CA PHE A 154 -0.67 12.74 -10.56
C PHE A 154 -0.68 13.10 -12.06
N ALA A 155 0.34 12.70 -12.83
CA ALA A 155 0.39 12.92 -14.28
C ALA A 155 -0.70 12.15 -15.04
N GLY A 156 -1.21 11.04 -14.50
CA GLY A 156 -2.33 10.28 -15.05
C GLY A 156 -3.71 10.87 -14.77
N ALA A 157 -3.79 11.97 -14.02
CA ALA A 157 -5.04 12.62 -13.62
C ALA A 157 -5.36 13.91 -14.40
N GLU A 158 -4.49 14.29 -15.37
CA GLU A 158 -4.72 15.42 -16.28
C GLU A 158 -5.47 15.01 -17.56
#